data_8e9805c9998d10cbe6ebe0a7760a45e9
#
_entry.id   8e9805c9998d10cbe6ebe0a7760a45e9
#
_cell.length_a   1.000
_cell.length_b   1.000
_cell.length_c   1.000
_cell.angle_alpha   90.00
_cell.angle_beta   90.00
_cell.angle_gamma   90.00
#
_symmetry.space_group_name_H-M   'P 1'
#
loop_
_entity.id
_entity.type
_entity.pdbx_description
1 polymer ?
#
loop_
_entity_poly.entity_id
_entity_poly.type
_entity_poly.pdbx_seq_one_letter_code
_entity_poly.pdbx_strand_id
1 'polypeptide(L)'
;AMYFTRALVPYIREKEESEWIEAYPFLKHIGLYAYRTDVLHQITKLPQSSLELAEGLEQLRWLQNGFKIKVGLTNVETVGIDTPEDMQRAEQFLLEQSEAE
;
A
#
# COMPACT_ATOMS: atom_id res chain seq x y z
N ALA A 1 9.25 -6.58 -3.76
CA ALA A 1 9.37 -5.19 -3.27
C ALA A 1 10.71 -4.99 -2.56
N MET A 2 11.30 -3.83 -2.75
CA MET A 2 12.50 -3.44 -2.02
C MET A 2 12.17 -2.54 -0.84
N TYR A 3 11.12 -1.72 -0.96
CA TYR A 3 10.73 -0.76 0.04
C TYR A 3 9.29 -0.31 -0.15
N PHE A 4 8.67 0.17 0.92
CA PHE A 4 7.36 0.85 0.91
C PHE A 4 7.51 2.18 1.61
N THR A 5 6.84 3.21 1.12
CA THR A 5 6.93 4.55 1.70
C THR A 5 5.61 5.30 1.54
N ARG A 6 5.35 6.22 2.44
CA ARG A 6 4.23 7.17 2.33
C ARG A 6 4.56 8.35 1.43
N ALA A 7 5.84 8.53 1.11
CA ALA A 7 6.30 9.57 0.20
C ALA A 7 6.12 9.13 -1.26
N LEU A 8 6.16 10.09 -2.19
CA LEU A 8 6.16 9.80 -3.62
C LEU A 8 7.55 9.34 -4.05
N VAL A 9 7.62 8.23 -4.75
CA VAL A 9 8.85 7.66 -5.32
C VAL A 9 8.52 7.20 -6.73
N PRO A 10 9.28 7.61 -7.78
CA PRO A 10 10.47 8.44 -7.71
C PRO A 10 10.18 9.93 -7.52
N TYR A 11 11.19 10.68 -7.14
CA TYR A 11 11.16 12.14 -7.18
C TYR A 11 11.45 12.61 -8.61
N ILE A 12 10.55 13.40 -9.19
CA ILE A 12 10.73 13.90 -10.58
C ILE A 12 11.39 15.28 -10.51
N ARG A 13 12.67 15.32 -10.79
CA ARG A 13 13.51 16.50 -10.55
C ARG A 13 13.13 17.74 -11.37
N GLU A 14 12.70 17.54 -12.62
CA GLU A 14 12.52 18.64 -13.56
C GLU A 14 11.07 19.09 -13.76
N LYS A 15 10.14 18.53 -12.97
CA LYS A 15 8.71 18.81 -13.05
C LYS A 15 8.15 19.24 -11.72
N GLU A 16 7.10 20.07 -11.77
CA GLU A 16 6.32 20.39 -10.57
C GLU A 16 5.58 19.14 -10.08
N GLU A 17 5.38 19.04 -8.79
CA GLU A 17 4.74 17.89 -8.16
C GLU A 17 3.34 17.59 -8.74
N SER A 18 2.59 18.64 -9.12
CA SER A 18 1.28 18.50 -9.76
C SER A 18 1.31 17.77 -11.11
N GLU A 19 2.47 17.71 -11.75
CA GLU A 19 2.66 17.06 -13.06
C GLU A 19 3.23 15.64 -12.95
N TRP A 20 3.59 15.20 -11.74
CA TRP A 20 4.29 13.93 -11.54
C TRP A 20 3.50 12.70 -11.97
N ILE A 21 2.20 12.68 -11.71
CA ILE A 21 1.35 11.53 -12.05
C ILE A 21 1.32 11.25 -13.55
N GLU A 22 1.36 12.31 -14.36
CA GLU A 22 1.40 12.19 -15.83
C GLU A 22 2.78 11.81 -16.35
N ALA A 23 3.84 12.19 -15.61
CA ALA A 23 5.22 11.99 -16.04
C ALA A 23 5.78 10.60 -15.76
N TYR A 24 5.21 9.86 -14.81
CA TYR A 24 5.71 8.56 -14.41
C TYR A 24 4.55 7.66 -13.94
N PRO A 25 4.57 6.36 -14.25
CA PRO A 25 3.52 5.43 -13.83
C PRO A 25 3.68 5.03 -12.37
N PHE A 26 3.30 5.93 -11.46
CA PHE A 26 3.35 5.65 -10.02
C PHE A 26 2.43 4.48 -9.66
N LEU A 27 2.83 3.71 -8.68
CA LEU A 27 2.04 2.61 -8.15
C LEU A 27 1.44 3.00 -6.80
N LYS A 28 0.16 2.75 -6.64
CA LYS A 28 -0.54 2.93 -5.38
C LYS A 28 -0.52 1.64 -4.60
N HIS A 29 -0.07 1.70 -3.35
CA HIS A 29 -0.09 0.56 -2.44
C HIS A 29 -1.52 0.19 -2.07
N ILE A 30 -1.89 -1.06 -2.28
CA ILE A 30 -3.15 -1.63 -1.84
C ILE A 30 -2.87 -2.56 -0.67
N GLY A 31 -3.56 -2.34 0.46
CA GLY A 31 -3.33 -3.06 1.70
C GLY A 31 -3.95 -4.45 1.71
N LEU A 32 -3.63 -5.28 0.73
CA LEU A 32 -4.07 -6.67 0.66
C LEU A 32 -2.84 -7.57 0.67
N TYR A 33 -2.72 -8.43 1.70
CA TYR A 33 -1.56 -9.28 1.89
C TYR A 33 -1.96 -10.74 2.02
N ALA A 34 -1.15 -11.60 1.43
CA ALA A 34 -1.24 -13.05 1.63
C ALA A 34 0.08 -13.56 2.19
N TYR A 35 0.01 -14.56 3.05
CA TYR A 35 1.16 -15.09 3.78
C TYR A 35 1.21 -16.61 3.67
N ARG A 36 2.42 -17.14 3.57
CA ARG A 36 2.63 -18.55 3.89
C ARG A 36 2.50 -18.70 5.40
N THR A 37 1.83 -19.76 5.87
CA THR A 37 1.56 -19.94 7.30
C THR A 37 2.84 -20.05 8.14
N ASP A 38 3.88 -20.68 7.62
CA ASP A 38 5.17 -20.78 8.30
C ASP A 38 5.83 -19.41 8.46
N VAL A 39 5.76 -18.57 7.42
CA VAL A 39 6.30 -17.20 7.45
C VAL A 39 5.47 -16.32 8.38
N LEU A 40 4.15 -16.41 8.31
CA LEU A 40 3.26 -15.65 9.19
C LEU A 40 3.60 -15.90 10.66
N HIS A 41 3.83 -17.15 11.02
CA HIS A 41 4.21 -17.53 12.39
C HIS A 41 5.53 -16.89 12.83
N GLN A 42 6.48 -16.74 11.90
CA GLN A 42 7.76 -16.11 12.18
C GLN A 42 7.64 -14.58 12.31
N ILE A 43 6.94 -13.93 11.37
CA ILE A 43 6.87 -12.45 11.35
C ILE A 43 6.06 -11.88 12.51
N THR A 44 5.10 -12.63 13.06
CA THR A 44 4.32 -12.17 14.22
C THR A 44 5.16 -12.08 15.49
N LYS A 45 6.32 -12.71 15.53
CA LYS A 45 7.24 -12.70 16.68
C LYS A 45 8.30 -11.62 16.58
N LEU A 46 8.38 -10.91 15.47
CA LEU A 46 9.38 -9.87 15.28
C LEU A 46 9.04 -8.62 16.09
N PRO A 47 10.05 -7.97 16.71
CA PRO A 47 9.83 -6.67 17.34
C PRO A 47 9.66 -5.58 16.29
N GLN A 48 9.07 -4.46 16.69
CA GLN A 48 8.95 -3.31 15.79
C GLN A 48 10.32 -2.85 15.31
N SER A 49 10.39 -2.46 14.04
CA SER A 49 11.63 -2.05 13.39
C SER A 49 11.71 -0.53 13.22
N SER A 50 12.92 -0.02 13.01
CA SER A 50 13.15 1.42 12.90
C SER A 50 12.43 2.06 11.72
N LEU A 51 12.43 1.43 10.55
CA LEU A 51 11.74 1.95 9.37
C LEU A 51 10.23 1.86 9.52
N GLU A 52 9.73 0.80 10.13
CA GLU A 52 8.32 0.66 10.46
C GLU A 52 7.83 1.80 11.33
N LEU A 53 8.58 2.13 12.38
CA LEU A 53 8.23 3.20 13.29
C LEU A 53 8.30 4.58 12.62
N ALA A 54 9.31 4.77 11.77
CA ALA A 54 9.49 6.04 11.05
C ALA A 54 8.35 6.32 10.06
N GLU A 55 7.94 5.31 9.29
CA GLU A 55 6.93 5.48 8.24
C GLU A 55 5.52 5.09 8.70
N GLY A 56 5.39 4.41 9.82
CA GLY A 56 4.11 3.87 10.25
C GLY A 56 3.59 2.79 9.31
N LEU A 57 4.49 1.96 8.74
CA LEU A 57 4.17 0.89 7.81
C LEU A 57 4.74 -0.43 8.33
N GLU A 58 3.86 -1.32 8.77
CA GLU A 58 4.23 -2.59 9.41
C GLU A 58 5.05 -3.50 8.49
N GLN A 59 4.78 -3.52 7.20
CA GLN A 59 5.47 -4.37 6.24
C GLN A 59 6.97 -4.08 6.15
N LEU A 60 7.42 -2.91 6.57
CA LEU A 60 8.86 -2.58 6.63
C LEU A 60 9.59 -3.41 7.68
N ARG A 61 8.89 -3.85 8.73
CA ARG A 61 9.45 -4.79 9.72
C ARG A 61 9.92 -6.07 9.04
N TRP A 62 9.10 -6.61 8.15
CA TRP A 62 9.41 -7.85 7.45
C TRP A 62 10.60 -7.66 6.51
N LEU A 63 10.61 -6.60 5.73
CA LEU A 63 11.72 -6.30 4.82
C LEU A 63 13.03 -6.08 5.55
N GLN A 64 13.03 -5.37 6.69
CA GLN A 64 14.23 -5.15 7.50
C GLN A 64 14.78 -6.45 8.09
N ASN A 65 13.94 -7.45 8.30
CA ASN A 65 14.34 -8.75 8.84
C ASN A 65 14.60 -9.79 7.74
N GLY A 66 14.74 -9.37 6.48
CA GLY A 66 15.16 -10.23 5.40
C GLY A 66 14.07 -11.04 4.72
N PHE A 67 12.81 -10.84 5.08
CA PHE A 67 11.69 -11.49 4.39
C PHE A 67 11.42 -10.80 3.04
N LYS A 68 10.99 -11.58 2.08
CA LYS A 68 10.70 -11.10 0.73
C LYS A 68 9.20 -10.90 0.56
N ILE A 69 8.83 -9.81 -0.10
CA ILE A 69 7.44 -9.51 -0.44
C ILE A 69 7.31 -9.45 -1.95
N LYS A 70 6.56 -10.39 -2.51
CA LYS A 70 6.25 -10.40 -3.95
C LYS A 70 5.03 -9.52 -4.18
N VAL A 71 5.11 -8.62 -5.15
CA VAL A 71 4.04 -7.67 -5.48
C VAL A 71 3.34 -8.11 -6.75
N GLY A 72 2.00 -8.12 -6.72
CA GLY A 72 1.18 -8.26 -7.91
C GLY A 72 0.61 -6.91 -8.30
N LEU A 73 0.45 -6.67 -9.60
CA LEU A 73 -0.18 -5.45 -10.13
C LEU A 73 -1.64 -5.70 -10.44
N THR A 74 -2.48 -4.70 -10.18
CA THR A 74 -3.91 -4.78 -10.48
C THR A 74 -4.40 -3.42 -11.00
N ASN A 75 -5.46 -3.45 -11.80
CA ASN A 75 -6.14 -2.25 -12.28
C ASN A 75 -7.40 -1.92 -11.46
N VAL A 76 -7.70 -2.73 -10.46
CA VAL A 76 -8.91 -2.54 -9.64
C VAL A 76 -8.65 -1.45 -8.61
N GLU A 77 -9.49 -0.42 -8.60
CA GLU A 77 -9.47 0.58 -7.55
C GLU A 77 -10.20 0.07 -6.32
N THR A 78 -9.65 0.41 -5.15
CA THR A 78 -10.25 0.08 -3.86
C THR A 78 -10.41 1.34 -3.04
N VAL A 79 -11.35 1.31 -2.10
CA VAL A 79 -11.57 2.40 -1.15
C VAL A 79 -11.13 1.92 0.24
N GLY A 80 -10.15 2.60 0.82
CA GLY A 80 -9.71 2.32 2.19
C GLY A 80 -10.75 2.82 3.19
N ILE A 81 -11.01 2.02 4.22
CA ILE A 81 -12.01 2.33 5.24
C ILE A 81 -11.32 2.42 6.59
N ASP A 82 -11.09 3.65 7.09
CA ASP A 82 -10.51 3.92 8.41
C ASP A 82 -11.43 4.78 9.28
N THR A 83 -12.38 5.48 8.67
CA THR A 83 -13.30 6.40 9.34
C THR A 83 -14.75 6.11 8.91
N PRO A 84 -15.77 6.61 9.67
CA PRO A 84 -17.17 6.51 9.24
C PRO A 84 -17.44 7.16 7.87
N GLU A 85 -16.75 8.25 7.55
CA GLU A 85 -16.85 8.92 6.25
C GLU A 85 -16.30 8.04 5.13
N ASP A 86 -15.22 7.30 5.39
CA ASP A 86 -14.66 6.34 4.45
C ASP A 86 -15.65 5.21 4.16
N MET A 87 -16.40 4.76 5.17
CA MET A 87 -17.43 3.74 5.00
C MET A 87 -18.51 4.22 4.04
N GLN A 88 -18.95 5.47 4.17
CA GLN A 88 -19.95 6.07 3.28
C GLN A 88 -19.43 6.14 1.84
N ARG A 89 -18.16 6.51 1.65
CA ARG A 89 -17.53 6.53 0.33
C ARG A 89 -17.43 5.13 -0.28
N ALA A 90 -17.14 4.12 0.54
CA ALA A 90 -17.08 2.73 0.09
C ALA A 90 -18.45 2.24 -0.35
N GLU A 91 -19.52 2.56 0.39
CA GLU A 91 -20.89 2.23 0.02
C GLU A 91 -21.27 2.88 -1.30
N GLN A 92 -20.97 4.17 -1.47
CA GLN A 92 -21.23 4.91 -2.69
C GLN A 92 -20.50 4.28 -3.89
N PHE A 93 -19.25 3.93 -3.71
CA PHE A 93 -18.44 3.28 -4.74
C PHE A 93 -19.06 1.94 -5.19
N LEU A 94 -19.52 1.13 -4.24
CA LEU A 94 -20.16 -0.15 -4.54
C LEU A 94 -21.49 0.05 -5.27
N LEU A 95 -22.28 1.05 -4.89
CA LEU A 95 -23.53 1.37 -5.57
C LEU A 95 -23.30 1.80 -7.02
N GLU A 96 -22.29 2.64 -7.24
CA GLU A 96 -21.92 3.09 -8.58
C GLU A 96 -21.47 1.92 -9.47
N GLN A 97 -20.70 0.99 -8.93
CA GLN A 97 -20.30 -0.21 -9.66
C GLN A 97 -21.48 -1.11 -9.98
N SER A 98 -22.41 -1.28 -9.05
CA SER A 98 -23.60 -2.08 -9.26
C SER A 98 -24.50 -1.49 -10.35
N GLU A 99 -24.61 -0.17 -10.41
CA GLU A 99 -25.37 0.52 -11.46
C GLU A 99 -24.71 0.44 -12.83
N ALA A 100 -23.38 0.31 -12.89
CA ALA A 100 -22.62 0.19 -14.14
C ALA A 100 -22.72 -1.22 -14.77
N GLU A 101 -23.09 -2.22 -14.00
CA GLU A 101 -23.32 -3.59 -14.47
C GLU A 101 -24.73 -3.77 -15.02
#